data_d9238fddf7eb1a1a4caf3d7742450cc1
#
_entry.id   d9238fddf7eb1a1a4caf3d7742450cc1
#
_cell.length_a   1.000
_cell.length_b   1.000
_cell.length_c   1.000
_cell.angle_alpha   90.00
_cell.angle_beta   90.00
_cell.angle_gamma   90.00
#
_symmetry.space_group_name_H-M   'P 1'
#
loop_
_entity.id
_entity.type
_entity.pdbx_description
1 polymer ?
#
loop_
_entity_poly.entity_id
_entity_poly.type
_entity_poly.pdbx_seq_one_letter_code
_entity_poly.pdbx_strand_id
1 'polypeptide(L)'
;MLHSPPEGGRSALHQQLSAPLPEQPELVLVTDLDGTLLCGSLEQRRAFYGWLARERHRVLHVFCTGRDLASIDRLLVQDEALGLRAPHVVIGDVGCTVACGTSLTPLPLAVDPIERRWQGKHEPVAALLAGTQGLSPQPISATRRLAYYYDPDTFDHGLVAEIEQHGVDCLLSDNQYLDVLPAGVNKGSTLVALLELLELPPDRVVTAGDSLNDLAMFETGLAGVMVGNAEAALRAALPRLPRTYLAHGHGCAGIIEGLHHFGFGHLWP
;
A
#
# COMPACT_ATOMS: atom_id res chain seq x y z
N MET A 1 3.97 -18.47 -16.03
CA MET A 1 5.33 -18.91 -15.70
C MET A 1 5.96 -17.83 -14.85
N LEU A 2 6.12 -18.08 -13.56
CA LEU A 2 6.80 -17.19 -12.63
C LEU A 2 8.28 -17.19 -13.00
N HIS A 3 8.84 -16.04 -13.37
CA HIS A 3 10.27 -15.89 -13.55
C HIS A 3 10.92 -16.01 -12.17
N SER A 4 11.87 -16.92 -12.03
CA SER A 4 12.73 -16.98 -10.86
C SER A 4 13.38 -15.60 -10.66
N PRO A 5 13.44 -15.07 -9.42
CA PRO A 5 14.12 -13.82 -9.16
C PRO A 5 15.60 -13.92 -9.59
N PRO A 6 16.20 -12.84 -10.08
CA PRO A 6 17.60 -12.85 -10.43
C PRO A 6 18.44 -13.14 -9.18
N GLU A 7 19.39 -14.06 -9.28
CA GLU A 7 20.37 -14.35 -8.23
C GLU A 7 21.02 -13.02 -7.79
N GLY A 8 20.93 -12.67 -6.50
CA GLY A 8 21.42 -11.41 -5.94
C GLY A 8 20.42 -10.25 -5.87
N GLY A 9 19.12 -10.49 -6.07
CA GLY A 9 18.07 -9.46 -6.05
C GLY A 9 18.10 -8.61 -4.78
N ARG A 10 18.24 -9.22 -3.61
CA ARG A 10 18.33 -8.52 -2.31
C ARG A 10 19.54 -7.58 -2.25
N SER A 11 20.71 -8.03 -2.68
CA SER A 11 21.94 -7.21 -2.69
C SER A 11 21.80 -6.03 -3.65
N ALA A 12 21.21 -6.23 -4.84
CA ALA A 12 21.01 -5.18 -5.82
C ALA A 12 19.97 -4.15 -5.37
N LEU A 13 18.89 -4.57 -4.71
CA LEU A 13 17.90 -3.64 -4.14
C LEU A 13 18.49 -2.85 -2.95
N HIS A 14 19.29 -3.50 -2.09
CA HIS A 14 19.99 -2.81 -0.98
C HIS A 14 20.90 -1.68 -1.46
N GLN A 15 21.52 -1.81 -2.64
CA GLN A 15 22.34 -0.75 -3.23
C GLN A 15 21.54 0.47 -3.68
N GLN A 16 20.24 0.32 -3.90
CA GLN A 16 19.34 1.42 -4.27
C GLN A 16 18.73 2.14 -3.05
N LEU A 17 18.88 1.56 -1.86
CA LEU A 17 18.36 2.13 -0.63
C LEU A 17 19.37 3.09 -0.02
N SER A 18 18.92 4.26 0.44
CA SER A 18 19.75 5.25 1.13
C SER A 18 19.93 4.97 2.63
N ALA A 19 19.21 3.97 3.17
CA ALA A 19 19.34 3.53 4.55
C ALA A 19 19.29 2.00 4.61
N PRO A 20 20.05 1.35 5.52
CA PRO A 20 20.06 -0.10 5.62
C PRO A 20 18.71 -0.63 6.12
N LEU A 21 18.32 -1.80 5.61
CA LEU A 21 17.22 -2.58 6.16
C LEU A 21 17.71 -3.46 7.31
N PRO A 22 16.82 -3.88 8.24
CA PRO A 22 17.12 -4.95 9.19
C PRO A 22 17.61 -6.19 8.45
N GLU A 23 18.72 -6.78 8.88
CA GLU A 23 19.28 -7.97 8.22
C GLU A 23 18.34 -9.17 8.31
N GLN A 24 17.75 -9.37 9.49
CA GLN A 24 16.81 -10.45 9.79
C GLN A 24 15.62 -9.88 10.59
N PRO A 25 14.67 -9.22 9.93
CA PRO A 25 13.51 -8.70 10.63
C PRO A 25 12.69 -9.85 11.24
N GLU A 26 12.28 -9.68 12.49
CA GLU A 26 11.36 -10.59 13.15
C GLU A 26 9.93 -10.39 12.62
N LEU A 27 9.60 -9.15 12.23
CA LEU A 27 8.34 -8.75 11.66
C LEU A 27 8.57 -7.84 10.45
N VAL A 28 7.85 -8.10 9.37
CA VAL A 28 7.64 -7.18 8.26
C VAL A 28 6.22 -6.62 8.39
N LEU A 29 6.11 -5.41 8.89
CA LEU A 29 4.82 -4.74 9.04
C LEU A 29 4.53 -3.87 7.83
N VAL A 30 3.45 -4.16 7.13
CA VAL A 30 3.00 -3.43 5.94
C VAL A 30 1.69 -2.72 6.29
N THR A 31 1.70 -1.41 6.33
CA THR A 31 0.51 -0.65 6.71
C THR A 31 0.03 0.24 5.58
N ASP A 32 -1.28 0.24 5.36
CA ASP A 32 -1.90 1.42 4.78
C ASP A 32 -1.76 2.62 5.73
N LEU A 33 -2.04 3.82 5.23
CA LEU A 33 -1.92 5.07 5.97
C LEU A 33 -3.27 5.61 6.43
N ASP A 34 -4.10 6.05 5.48
CA ASP A 34 -5.36 6.73 5.76
C ASP A 34 -6.39 5.73 6.30
N GLY A 35 -7.01 6.05 7.44
CA GLY A 35 -7.92 5.08 8.08
C GLY A 35 -7.20 3.95 8.85
N THR A 36 -5.93 3.66 8.55
CA THR A 36 -5.15 2.58 9.17
C THR A 36 -4.06 3.14 10.10
N LEU A 37 -2.85 3.42 9.63
CA LEU A 37 -1.75 3.91 10.49
C LEU A 37 -2.02 5.30 11.06
N LEU A 38 -2.69 6.16 10.31
CA LEU A 38 -3.01 7.54 10.71
C LEU A 38 -4.31 7.65 11.53
N CYS A 39 -5.00 6.55 11.78
CA CYS A 39 -6.23 6.49 12.56
C CYS A 39 -5.97 6.14 14.02
N GLY A 40 -6.80 6.68 14.90
CA GLY A 40 -6.72 6.54 16.35
C GLY A 40 -6.47 7.86 17.06
N SER A 41 -6.52 7.85 18.39
CA SER A 41 -6.22 9.04 19.20
C SER A 41 -4.76 9.46 19.05
N LEU A 42 -4.46 10.74 19.34
CA LEU A 42 -3.09 11.24 19.33
C LEU A 42 -2.16 10.43 20.25
N GLU A 43 -2.68 9.99 21.40
CA GLU A 43 -1.94 9.15 22.35
C GLU A 43 -1.61 7.78 21.76
N GLN A 44 -2.61 7.11 21.16
CA GLN A 44 -2.43 5.80 20.51
C GLN A 44 -1.41 5.89 19.37
N ARG A 45 -1.53 6.88 18.49
CA ARG A 45 -0.58 7.10 17.40
C ARG A 45 0.82 7.38 17.91
N ARG A 46 0.98 8.25 18.91
CA ARG A 46 2.28 8.54 19.52
C ARG A 46 2.93 7.31 20.13
N ALA A 47 2.17 6.50 20.85
CA ALA A 47 2.66 5.24 21.43
C ALA A 47 3.12 4.26 20.34
N PHE A 48 2.30 4.10 19.28
CA PHE A 48 2.59 3.20 18.17
C PHE A 48 3.81 3.66 17.35
N TYR A 49 3.90 4.95 17.02
CA TYR A 49 5.05 5.51 16.28
C TYR A 49 6.34 5.42 17.10
N GLY A 50 6.24 5.67 18.41
CA GLY A 50 7.36 5.50 19.33
C GLY A 50 7.86 4.06 19.41
N TRP A 51 6.93 3.10 19.38
CA TRP A 51 7.26 1.68 19.30
C TRP A 51 7.97 1.35 17.98
N LEU A 52 7.40 1.73 16.84
CA LEU A 52 8.03 1.50 15.51
C LEU A 52 9.46 2.07 15.45
N ALA A 53 9.67 3.25 16.04
CA ALA A 53 10.99 3.87 16.08
C ALA A 53 11.99 3.08 16.95
N ARG A 54 11.55 2.54 18.11
CA ARG A 54 12.41 1.73 18.99
C ARG A 54 12.73 0.36 18.38
N GLU A 55 11.74 -0.29 17.79
CA GLU A 55 11.87 -1.64 17.22
C GLU A 55 12.35 -1.64 15.76
N ARG A 56 12.80 -0.50 15.25
CA ARG A 56 13.21 -0.36 13.84
C ARG A 56 14.26 -1.37 13.39
N HIS A 57 15.05 -1.90 14.30
CA HIS A 57 16.09 -2.91 14.03
C HIS A 57 15.53 -4.34 13.92
N ARG A 58 14.30 -4.60 14.44
CA ARG A 58 13.60 -5.90 14.42
C ARG A 58 12.36 -5.89 13.54
N VAL A 59 11.77 -4.70 13.33
CA VAL A 59 10.56 -4.50 12.53
C VAL A 59 10.91 -3.78 11.25
N LEU A 60 10.81 -4.45 10.12
CA LEU A 60 10.85 -3.82 8.82
C LEU A 60 9.47 -3.23 8.52
N HIS A 61 9.36 -1.90 8.48
CA HIS A 61 8.10 -1.22 8.24
C HIS A 61 8.00 -0.76 6.79
N VAL A 62 6.89 -1.06 6.14
CA VAL A 62 6.56 -0.67 4.76
C VAL A 62 5.25 0.12 4.78
N PHE A 63 5.25 1.32 4.22
CA PHE A 63 3.99 1.99 3.86
C PHE A 63 3.47 1.40 2.55
N CYS A 64 2.17 1.07 2.51
CA CYS A 64 1.50 0.57 1.31
C CYS A 64 0.20 1.33 1.11
N THR A 65 0.25 2.44 0.36
CA THR A 65 -0.77 3.49 0.38
C THR A 65 -1.22 3.95 -1.00
N GLY A 66 -2.41 4.56 -1.06
CA GLY A 66 -2.89 5.29 -2.23
C GLY A 66 -2.18 6.64 -2.46
N ARG A 67 -1.47 7.17 -1.46
CA ARG A 67 -0.78 8.46 -1.56
C ARG A 67 0.39 8.42 -2.54
N ASP A 68 0.62 9.54 -3.22
CA ASP A 68 1.85 9.82 -3.97
C ASP A 68 3.03 10.17 -3.04
N LEU A 69 4.26 10.12 -3.55
CA LEU A 69 5.45 10.39 -2.75
C LEU A 69 5.48 11.82 -2.18
N ALA A 70 4.95 12.81 -2.91
CA ALA A 70 4.90 14.19 -2.42
C ALA A 70 3.93 14.35 -1.24
N SER A 71 2.83 13.60 -1.23
CA SER A 71 1.88 13.55 -0.10
C SER A 71 2.46 12.83 1.11
N ILE A 72 3.29 11.79 0.88
CA ILE A 72 4.01 11.08 1.94
C ILE A 72 5.08 11.99 2.57
N ASP A 73 5.82 12.74 1.76
CA ASP A 73 6.81 13.71 2.26
C ASP A 73 6.16 14.74 3.19
N ARG A 74 5.06 15.35 2.75
CA ARG A 74 4.28 16.28 3.58
C ARG A 74 3.78 15.63 4.88
N LEU A 75 3.30 14.40 4.82
CA LEU A 75 2.85 13.65 6.00
C LEU A 75 3.97 13.44 7.00
N LEU A 76 5.15 13.02 6.56
CA LEU A 76 6.31 12.78 7.43
C LEU A 76 6.72 14.04 8.18
N VAL A 77 6.64 15.22 7.52
CA VAL A 77 6.86 16.52 8.17
C VAL A 77 5.74 16.86 9.16
N GLN A 78 4.49 16.65 8.78
CA GLN A 78 3.33 16.99 9.63
C GLN A 78 3.28 16.19 10.93
N ASP A 79 3.53 14.88 10.84
CA ASP A 79 3.42 13.96 11.99
C ASP A 79 4.77 13.70 12.68
N GLU A 80 5.83 14.43 12.31
CA GLU A 80 7.15 14.32 12.97
C GLU A 80 7.06 14.57 14.47
N ALA A 81 6.29 15.57 14.88
CA ALA A 81 6.08 15.92 16.29
C ALA A 81 5.29 14.83 17.07
N LEU A 82 4.53 13.99 16.38
CA LEU A 82 3.89 12.80 16.96
C LEU A 82 4.85 11.60 17.04
N GLY A 83 6.01 11.69 16.42
CA GLY A 83 7.03 10.63 16.41
C GLY A 83 6.98 9.73 15.17
N LEU A 84 6.16 10.07 14.16
CA LEU A 84 6.16 9.33 12.89
C LEU A 84 7.56 9.45 12.24
N ARG A 85 8.12 8.32 11.87
CA ARG A 85 9.39 8.23 11.15
C ARG A 85 9.16 7.63 9.78
N ALA A 86 10.04 7.97 8.85
CA ALA A 86 10.04 7.37 7.53
C ALA A 86 10.10 5.83 7.64
N PRO A 87 9.30 5.07 6.88
CA PRO A 87 9.38 3.62 6.84
C PRO A 87 10.72 3.17 6.23
N HIS A 88 10.94 1.88 6.09
CA HIS A 88 12.11 1.40 5.34
C HIS A 88 11.87 1.49 3.83
N VAL A 89 10.66 1.12 3.40
CA VAL A 89 10.23 1.15 2.00
C VAL A 89 8.82 1.74 1.92
N VAL A 90 8.54 2.41 0.82
CA VAL A 90 7.20 2.90 0.46
C VAL A 90 6.72 2.16 -0.78
N ILE A 91 5.51 1.62 -0.72
CA ILE A 91 4.68 1.27 -1.86
C ILE A 91 3.60 2.36 -1.94
N GLY A 92 3.73 3.26 -2.87
CA GLY A 92 2.82 4.39 -3.08
C GLY A 92 1.94 4.22 -4.32
N ASP A 93 1.08 5.21 -4.57
CA ASP A 93 0.27 5.26 -5.79
C ASP A 93 -0.53 3.95 -6.03
N VAL A 94 -1.15 3.39 -4.98
CA VAL A 94 -1.93 2.14 -5.04
C VAL A 94 -1.11 0.94 -5.57
N GLY A 95 0.21 0.95 -5.35
CA GLY A 95 1.11 -0.09 -5.85
C GLY A 95 1.93 0.30 -7.08
N CYS A 96 1.68 1.46 -7.70
CA CYS A 96 2.36 1.87 -8.93
C CYS A 96 3.74 2.48 -8.71
N THR A 97 4.14 2.70 -7.47
CA THR A 97 5.44 3.27 -7.10
C THR A 97 6.05 2.51 -5.93
N VAL A 98 7.34 2.17 -6.03
CA VAL A 98 8.13 1.65 -4.91
C VAL A 98 9.32 2.56 -4.71
N ALA A 99 9.53 3.03 -3.48
CA ALA A 99 10.57 3.99 -3.16
C ALA A 99 11.29 3.67 -1.85
N CYS A 100 12.52 4.16 -1.71
CA CYS A 100 13.23 4.17 -0.43
C CYS A 100 12.45 5.04 0.57
N GLY A 101 12.20 4.54 1.78
CA GLY A 101 11.37 5.26 2.76
C GLY A 101 11.99 6.57 3.24
N THR A 102 13.32 6.64 3.35
CA THR A 102 14.01 7.83 3.89
C THR A 102 14.26 8.91 2.86
N SER A 103 14.57 8.56 1.61
CA SER A 103 14.84 9.53 0.54
C SER A 103 13.66 9.77 -0.37
N LEU A 104 12.63 8.95 -0.30
CA LEU A 104 11.49 8.90 -1.21
C LEU A 104 11.91 8.79 -2.69
N THR A 105 13.13 8.28 -2.94
CA THR A 105 13.64 8.03 -4.28
C THR A 105 13.08 6.69 -4.77
N PRO A 106 12.45 6.66 -5.96
CA PRO A 106 11.98 5.41 -6.56
C PRO A 106 13.11 4.37 -6.68
N LEU A 107 12.77 3.10 -6.50
CA LEU A 107 13.68 1.97 -6.60
C LEU A 107 13.54 1.34 -8.00
N PRO A 108 14.46 1.59 -8.94
CA PRO A 108 14.34 1.15 -10.33
C PRO A 108 14.05 -0.35 -10.48
N LEU A 109 14.72 -1.21 -9.70
CA LEU A 109 14.49 -2.66 -9.74
C LEU A 109 13.02 -3.06 -9.53
N ALA A 110 12.31 -2.35 -8.65
CA ALA A 110 10.90 -2.62 -8.36
C ALA A 110 9.95 -1.83 -9.29
N VAL A 111 10.36 -0.66 -9.77
CA VAL A 111 9.52 0.25 -10.55
C VAL A 111 9.55 -0.05 -12.04
N ASP A 112 10.69 -0.45 -12.61
CA ASP A 112 10.84 -0.68 -14.06
C ASP A 112 9.84 -1.72 -14.63
N PRO A 113 9.50 -2.81 -13.92
CA PRO A 113 8.46 -3.73 -14.41
C PRO A 113 7.08 -3.09 -14.50
N ILE A 114 6.76 -2.17 -13.57
CA ILE A 114 5.50 -1.42 -13.53
C ILE A 114 5.47 -0.41 -14.68
N GLU A 115 6.57 0.33 -14.88
CA GLU A 115 6.74 1.29 -15.97
C GLU A 115 6.50 0.64 -17.33
N ARG A 116 7.10 -0.52 -17.59
CA ARG A 116 6.89 -1.27 -18.84
C ARG A 116 5.43 -1.64 -19.08
N ARG A 117 4.65 -1.93 -18.02
CA ARG A 117 3.22 -2.22 -18.13
C ARG A 117 2.38 -0.98 -18.41
N TRP A 118 2.82 0.19 -17.92
CA TRP A 118 2.14 1.48 -18.09
C TRP A 118 2.44 2.16 -19.41
N GLN A 119 3.57 1.83 -20.03
CA GLN A 119 4.04 2.48 -21.25
C GLN A 119 2.98 2.51 -22.36
N GLY A 120 2.69 3.71 -22.87
CA GLY A 120 1.71 3.95 -23.95
C GLY A 120 0.24 3.86 -23.51
N LYS A 121 -0.06 3.77 -22.20
CA LYS A 121 -1.44 3.67 -21.69
C LYS A 121 -2.03 5.00 -21.26
N HIS A 122 -1.20 5.93 -20.81
CA HIS A 122 -1.64 7.20 -20.24
C HIS A 122 -2.54 7.99 -21.19
N GLU A 123 -2.04 8.35 -22.37
CA GLU A 123 -2.74 9.25 -23.28
C GLU A 123 -4.06 8.68 -23.82
N PRO A 124 -4.15 7.40 -24.27
CA PRO A 124 -5.42 6.86 -24.74
C PRO A 124 -6.50 6.84 -23.66
N VAL A 125 -6.12 6.43 -22.42
CA VAL A 125 -7.08 6.37 -21.32
C VAL A 125 -7.46 7.76 -20.83
N ALA A 126 -6.51 8.70 -20.71
CA ALA A 126 -6.80 10.07 -20.34
C ALA A 126 -7.74 10.75 -21.35
N ALA A 127 -7.56 10.49 -22.65
CA ALA A 127 -8.44 10.99 -23.70
C ALA A 127 -9.87 10.41 -23.60
N LEU A 128 -10.00 9.12 -23.27
CA LEU A 128 -11.28 8.46 -23.05
C LEU A 128 -12.03 9.06 -21.85
N LEU A 129 -11.32 9.37 -20.78
CA LEU A 129 -11.88 9.92 -19.53
C LEU A 129 -12.13 11.44 -19.58
N ALA A 130 -11.62 12.13 -20.59
CA ALA A 130 -11.74 13.59 -20.70
C ALA A 130 -13.21 14.02 -20.87
N GLY A 131 -13.68 14.86 -19.94
CA GLY A 131 -15.06 15.38 -19.99
C GLY A 131 -16.15 14.40 -19.56
N THR A 132 -15.78 13.22 -19.03
CA THR A 132 -16.75 12.26 -18.52
C THR A 132 -17.52 12.84 -17.34
N GLN A 133 -18.84 12.75 -17.39
CA GLN A 133 -19.71 13.19 -16.30
C GLN A 133 -19.41 12.40 -15.03
N GLY A 134 -19.41 13.09 -13.90
CA GLY A 134 -19.12 12.47 -12.61
C GLY A 134 -17.67 12.16 -12.35
N LEU A 135 -16.71 12.57 -13.24
CA LEU A 135 -15.27 12.45 -13.00
C LEU A 135 -14.60 13.81 -12.88
N SER A 136 -13.66 13.93 -11.94
CA SER A 136 -12.72 15.06 -11.84
C SER A 136 -11.32 14.57 -11.47
N PRO A 137 -10.25 15.03 -12.16
CA PRO A 137 -8.89 14.58 -11.87
C PRO A 137 -8.47 14.94 -10.46
N GLN A 138 -7.77 14.05 -9.78
CA GLN A 138 -7.12 14.35 -8.50
C GLN A 138 -5.86 15.19 -8.75
N PRO A 139 -5.56 16.18 -7.87
CA PRO A 139 -4.36 17.02 -7.98
C PRO A 139 -3.13 16.29 -7.41
N ILE A 140 -2.72 15.19 -8.05
CA ILE A 140 -1.59 14.35 -7.63
C ILE A 140 -0.52 14.28 -8.71
N SER A 141 0.70 13.93 -8.30
CA SER A 141 1.86 13.80 -9.20
C SER A 141 2.17 12.33 -9.50
N ALA A 142 1.15 11.54 -9.83
CA ALA A 142 1.34 10.14 -10.21
C ALA A 142 1.82 10.00 -11.67
N THR A 143 2.85 9.20 -11.90
CA THR A 143 3.45 8.99 -13.23
C THR A 143 2.97 7.71 -13.91
N ARG A 144 2.48 6.74 -13.15
CA ARG A 144 2.12 5.39 -13.60
C ARG A 144 0.70 4.99 -13.26
N ARG A 145 -0.15 5.97 -13.00
CA ARG A 145 -1.61 5.80 -12.85
C ARG A 145 -2.33 7.07 -13.27
N LEU A 146 -3.63 6.97 -13.52
CA LEU A 146 -4.55 8.08 -13.55
C LEU A 146 -5.46 7.99 -12.33
N ALA A 147 -5.71 9.11 -11.66
CA ALA A 147 -6.52 9.17 -10.45
C ALA A 147 -7.59 10.26 -10.57
N TYR A 148 -8.80 9.89 -10.27
CA TYR A 148 -9.97 10.75 -10.34
C TYR A 148 -10.79 10.67 -9.05
N TYR A 149 -11.47 11.75 -8.73
CA TYR A 149 -12.67 11.66 -7.92
C TYR A 149 -13.82 11.25 -8.82
N TYR A 150 -14.68 10.34 -8.36
CA TYR A 150 -15.91 10.01 -9.07
C TYR A 150 -17.12 10.24 -8.15
N ASP A 151 -18.23 10.63 -8.78
CA ASP A 151 -19.52 10.75 -8.12
C ASP A 151 -20.31 9.45 -8.39
N PRO A 152 -20.59 8.62 -7.39
CA PRO A 152 -21.25 7.33 -7.58
C PRO A 152 -22.68 7.44 -8.14
N ASP A 153 -23.33 8.59 -7.98
CA ASP A 153 -24.70 8.80 -8.46
C ASP A 153 -24.76 9.16 -9.96
N THR A 154 -23.66 9.68 -10.52
CA THR A 154 -23.63 10.19 -11.91
C THR A 154 -22.61 9.49 -12.79
N PHE A 155 -21.66 8.75 -12.22
CA PHE A 155 -20.65 8.04 -12.98
C PHE A 155 -21.22 6.79 -13.68
N ASP A 156 -20.99 6.66 -14.97
CA ASP A 156 -21.37 5.46 -15.72
C ASP A 156 -20.37 4.32 -15.48
N HIS A 157 -20.78 3.37 -14.65
CA HIS A 157 -19.96 2.17 -14.36
C HIS A 157 -19.68 1.29 -15.60
N GLY A 158 -20.46 1.43 -16.69
CA GLY A 158 -20.20 0.74 -17.96
C GLY A 158 -18.87 1.15 -18.60
N LEU A 159 -18.39 2.37 -18.31
CA LEU A 159 -17.13 2.89 -18.80
C LEU A 159 -15.92 2.11 -18.28
N VAL A 160 -16.03 1.48 -17.09
CA VAL A 160 -14.93 0.67 -16.52
C VAL A 160 -14.48 -0.41 -17.51
N ALA A 161 -15.41 -1.15 -18.08
CA ALA A 161 -15.09 -2.21 -19.04
C ALA A 161 -14.43 -1.67 -20.34
N GLU A 162 -14.77 -0.45 -20.76
CA GLU A 162 -14.15 0.20 -21.90
C GLU A 162 -12.72 0.64 -21.60
N ILE A 163 -12.49 1.21 -20.42
CA ILE A 163 -11.15 1.60 -19.94
C ILE A 163 -10.24 0.36 -19.90
N GLU A 164 -10.72 -0.75 -19.34
CA GLU A 164 -9.93 -1.98 -19.18
C GLU A 164 -9.52 -2.62 -20.52
N GLN A 165 -10.25 -2.35 -21.63
CA GLN A 165 -9.84 -2.78 -22.98
C GLN A 165 -8.49 -2.19 -23.42
N HIS A 166 -8.02 -1.10 -22.79
CA HIS A 166 -6.70 -0.54 -23.00
C HIS A 166 -5.57 -1.29 -22.28
N GLY A 167 -5.86 -2.41 -21.62
CA GLY A 167 -4.88 -3.23 -20.88
C GLY A 167 -4.43 -2.54 -19.59
N VAL A 168 -5.38 -1.97 -18.89
CA VAL A 168 -5.26 -1.36 -17.57
C VAL A 168 -6.32 -1.96 -16.64
N ASP A 169 -6.18 -1.77 -15.34
CA ASP A 169 -7.20 -2.14 -14.35
C ASP A 169 -7.83 -0.87 -13.77
N CYS A 170 -9.12 -0.93 -13.47
CA CYS A 170 -9.84 0.11 -12.76
C CYS A 170 -10.10 -0.31 -11.31
N LEU A 171 -9.82 0.59 -10.38
CA LEU A 171 -10.13 0.40 -8.97
C LEU A 171 -11.03 1.53 -8.49
N LEU A 172 -12.23 1.16 -8.03
CA LEU A 172 -13.14 2.06 -7.34
C LEU A 172 -13.04 1.81 -5.83
N SER A 173 -12.82 2.87 -5.05
CA SER A 173 -12.70 2.78 -3.59
C SER A 173 -13.35 3.97 -2.89
N ASP A 174 -13.76 3.78 -1.61
CA ASP A 174 -14.36 4.80 -0.75
C ASP A 174 -15.59 5.52 -1.32
N ASN A 175 -16.28 4.94 -2.32
CA ASN A 175 -17.35 5.61 -3.09
C ASN A 175 -16.96 7.02 -3.61
N GLN A 176 -15.68 7.26 -3.81
CA GLN A 176 -15.13 8.58 -4.14
C GLN A 176 -13.96 8.52 -5.12
N TYR A 177 -13.19 7.44 -5.15
CA TYR A 177 -11.94 7.36 -5.91
C TYR A 177 -12.05 6.37 -7.06
N LEU A 178 -11.63 6.79 -8.25
CA LEU A 178 -11.36 5.92 -9.39
C LEU A 178 -9.88 6.03 -9.72
N ASP A 179 -9.18 4.92 -9.59
CA ASP A 179 -7.79 4.77 -10.00
C ASP A 179 -7.70 3.87 -11.23
N VAL A 180 -6.99 4.32 -12.26
CA VAL A 180 -6.64 3.49 -13.42
C VAL A 180 -5.16 3.11 -13.29
N LEU A 181 -4.90 1.82 -13.22
CA LEU A 181 -3.62 1.23 -12.89
C LEU A 181 -3.09 0.37 -14.04
N PRO A 182 -1.78 0.17 -14.19
CA PRO A 182 -1.26 -0.84 -15.10
C PRO A 182 -1.85 -2.22 -14.78
N ALA A 183 -2.25 -2.98 -15.78
CA ALA A 183 -2.89 -4.28 -15.59
C ALA A 183 -2.09 -5.21 -14.66
N GLY A 184 -2.76 -5.76 -13.65
CA GLY A 184 -2.18 -6.63 -12.63
C GLY A 184 -1.24 -5.93 -11.65
N VAL A 185 -1.27 -4.58 -11.57
CA VAL A 185 -0.51 -3.79 -10.59
C VAL A 185 -1.47 -3.24 -9.55
N ASN A 186 -1.25 -3.57 -8.30
CA ASN A 186 -2.01 -3.10 -7.14
C ASN A 186 -1.16 -3.23 -5.87
N LYS A 187 -1.66 -2.81 -4.71
CA LYS A 187 -0.94 -2.91 -3.43
C LYS A 187 -0.44 -4.34 -3.14
N GLY A 188 -1.25 -5.36 -3.40
CA GLY A 188 -0.93 -6.76 -3.13
C GLY A 188 0.14 -7.32 -4.06
N SER A 189 -0.03 -7.17 -5.38
CA SER A 189 0.93 -7.68 -6.37
C SER A 189 2.30 -7.04 -6.24
N THR A 190 2.34 -5.73 -5.97
CA THR A 190 3.59 -4.99 -5.76
C THR A 190 4.25 -5.37 -4.43
N LEU A 191 3.45 -5.61 -3.37
CA LEU A 191 3.97 -6.12 -2.11
C LEU A 191 4.64 -7.49 -2.30
N VAL A 192 3.98 -8.44 -2.96
CA VAL A 192 4.55 -9.77 -3.22
C VAL A 192 5.86 -9.65 -4.00
N ALA A 193 5.90 -8.85 -5.07
CA ALA A 193 7.12 -8.62 -5.84
C ALA A 193 8.25 -8.00 -5.00
N LEU A 194 7.93 -7.06 -4.09
CA LEU A 194 8.91 -6.48 -3.16
C LEU A 194 9.46 -7.51 -2.18
N LEU A 195 8.58 -8.37 -1.61
CA LEU A 195 9.00 -9.43 -0.68
C LEU A 195 9.93 -10.45 -1.37
N GLU A 196 9.63 -10.81 -2.62
CA GLU A 196 10.48 -11.68 -3.44
C GLU A 196 11.86 -11.03 -3.69
N LEU A 197 11.90 -9.74 -4.09
CA LEU A 197 13.14 -9.00 -4.30
C LEU A 197 14.00 -8.88 -3.02
N LEU A 198 13.36 -8.79 -1.87
CA LEU A 198 14.01 -8.71 -0.56
C LEU A 198 14.30 -10.08 0.06
N GLU A 199 13.86 -11.17 -0.57
CA GLU A 199 13.98 -12.55 -0.06
C GLU A 199 13.41 -12.69 1.35
N LEU A 200 12.27 -12.03 1.63
CA LEU A 200 11.64 -12.02 2.94
C LEU A 200 10.61 -13.15 3.06
N PRO A 201 10.65 -13.92 4.17
CA PRO A 201 9.75 -15.03 4.37
C PRO A 201 8.31 -14.55 4.66
N PRO A 202 7.29 -15.13 3.98
CA PRO A 202 5.88 -14.71 4.12
C PRO A 202 5.29 -14.88 5.52
N ASP A 203 5.81 -15.78 6.33
CA ASP A 203 5.36 -16.06 7.70
C ASP A 203 5.70 -14.95 8.70
N ARG A 204 6.62 -14.05 8.34
CA ARG A 204 6.97 -12.86 9.11
C ARG A 204 6.22 -11.60 8.68
N VAL A 205 5.36 -11.68 7.68
CA VAL A 205 4.68 -10.52 7.10
C VAL A 205 3.29 -10.38 7.70
N VAL A 206 2.98 -9.18 8.20
CA VAL A 206 1.63 -8.77 8.59
C VAL A 206 1.26 -7.51 7.83
N THR A 207 0.13 -7.56 7.11
CA THR A 207 -0.45 -6.41 6.42
C THR A 207 -1.57 -5.80 7.25
N ALA A 208 -1.82 -4.51 7.11
CA ALA A 208 -2.96 -3.83 7.75
C ALA A 208 -3.59 -2.82 6.80
N GLY A 209 -4.93 -2.77 6.79
CA GLY A 209 -5.69 -1.90 5.90
C GLY A 209 -7.15 -1.76 6.32
N ASP A 210 -7.88 -0.83 5.69
CA ASP A 210 -9.27 -0.50 6.01
C ASP A 210 -10.19 -0.27 4.80
N SER A 211 -9.67 -0.11 3.59
CA SER A 211 -10.46 0.20 2.41
C SER A 211 -10.31 -0.80 1.26
N LEU A 212 -11.16 -0.70 0.22
CA LEU A 212 -11.14 -1.63 -0.92
C LEU A 212 -9.80 -1.63 -1.68
N ASN A 213 -9.04 -0.54 -1.62
CA ASN A 213 -7.72 -0.51 -2.24
C ASN A 213 -6.70 -1.42 -1.51
N ASP A 214 -7.03 -1.89 -0.29
CA ASP A 214 -6.23 -2.84 0.50
C ASP A 214 -6.61 -4.30 0.24
N LEU A 215 -7.76 -4.54 -0.39
CA LEU A 215 -8.28 -5.89 -0.64
C LEU A 215 -7.22 -6.79 -1.27
N ALA A 216 -6.49 -6.28 -2.26
CA ALA A 216 -5.44 -7.03 -2.93
C ALA A 216 -4.29 -7.45 -1.98
N MET A 217 -4.00 -6.70 -0.90
CA MET A 217 -3.03 -7.14 0.11
C MET A 217 -3.54 -8.36 0.89
N PHE A 218 -4.83 -8.38 1.24
CA PHE A 218 -5.45 -9.50 1.96
C PHE A 218 -5.62 -10.74 1.08
N GLU A 219 -5.78 -10.57 -0.23
CA GLU A 219 -5.87 -11.66 -1.20
C GLU A 219 -4.53 -12.34 -1.49
N THR A 220 -3.40 -11.78 -1.05
CA THR A 220 -2.07 -12.39 -1.19
C THR A 220 -1.90 -13.69 -0.39
N GLY A 221 -2.77 -13.94 0.61
CA GLY A 221 -2.61 -15.05 1.56
C GLY A 221 -1.60 -14.79 2.67
N LEU A 222 -1.04 -13.60 2.78
CA LEU A 222 -0.26 -13.14 3.93
C LEU A 222 -1.18 -12.94 5.16
N ALA A 223 -0.62 -12.87 6.36
CA ALA A 223 -1.38 -12.48 7.53
C ALA A 223 -1.88 -11.04 7.37
N GLY A 224 -3.19 -10.82 7.47
CA GLY A 224 -3.83 -9.54 7.24
C GLY A 224 -4.62 -9.06 8.45
N VAL A 225 -4.51 -7.80 8.80
CA VAL A 225 -5.30 -7.12 9.83
C VAL A 225 -6.24 -6.12 9.16
N MET A 226 -7.51 -6.46 9.12
CA MET A 226 -8.58 -5.54 8.76
C MET A 226 -8.95 -4.78 10.02
N VAL A 227 -8.61 -3.47 10.10
CA VAL A 227 -8.85 -2.68 11.32
C VAL A 227 -10.35 -2.43 11.56
N GLY A 228 -10.72 -2.18 12.82
CA GLY A 228 -12.11 -2.11 13.24
C GLY A 228 -12.96 -1.00 12.60
N ASN A 229 -12.35 0.00 11.99
CA ASN A 229 -13.01 1.05 11.20
C ASN A 229 -13.05 0.76 9.69
N ALA A 230 -12.69 -0.45 9.26
CA ALA A 230 -12.71 -0.80 7.85
C ALA A 230 -14.10 -0.58 7.22
N GLU A 231 -14.10 -0.18 5.95
CA GLU A 231 -15.32 0.08 5.20
C GLU A 231 -16.17 -1.20 5.01
N ALA A 232 -17.50 -1.01 4.87
CA ALA A 232 -18.45 -2.12 4.79
C ALA A 232 -18.17 -3.04 3.58
N ALA A 233 -17.75 -2.46 2.45
CA ALA A 233 -17.45 -3.21 1.23
C ALA A 233 -16.24 -4.13 1.41
N LEU A 234 -15.18 -3.68 2.09
CA LEU A 234 -14.02 -4.50 2.43
C LEU A 234 -14.40 -5.61 3.44
N ARG A 235 -15.18 -5.27 4.49
CA ARG A 235 -15.67 -6.26 5.47
C ARG A 235 -16.49 -7.37 4.82
N ALA A 236 -17.27 -7.06 3.79
CA ALA A 236 -18.05 -8.06 3.04
C ALA A 236 -17.17 -9.09 2.34
N ALA A 237 -15.90 -8.78 2.07
CA ALA A 237 -14.94 -9.71 1.49
C ALA A 237 -14.35 -10.71 2.50
N LEU A 238 -14.46 -10.47 3.81
CA LEU A 238 -13.82 -11.24 4.88
C LEU A 238 -14.04 -12.77 4.77
N PRO A 239 -15.24 -13.30 4.42
CA PRO A 239 -15.45 -14.75 4.32
C PRO A 239 -14.54 -15.47 3.32
N ARG A 240 -13.99 -14.75 2.32
CA ARG A 240 -13.06 -15.30 1.31
C ARG A 240 -11.59 -15.04 1.62
N LEU A 241 -11.28 -14.42 2.74
CA LEU A 241 -9.93 -13.99 3.16
C LEU A 241 -9.47 -14.79 4.39
N PRO A 242 -9.06 -16.06 4.24
CA PRO A 242 -8.89 -17.01 5.36
C PRO A 242 -7.75 -16.63 6.32
N ARG A 243 -6.83 -15.78 5.93
CA ARG A 243 -5.72 -15.31 6.77
C ARG A 243 -5.89 -13.85 7.20
N THR A 244 -7.11 -13.32 7.14
CA THR A 244 -7.41 -11.95 7.56
C THR A 244 -8.16 -11.96 8.89
N TYR A 245 -7.61 -11.26 9.86
CA TYR A 245 -8.20 -10.99 11.16
C TYR A 245 -8.94 -9.66 11.14
N LEU A 246 -10.23 -9.66 11.49
CA LEU A 246 -11.00 -8.43 11.70
C LEU A 246 -10.82 -7.98 13.14
N ALA A 247 -10.10 -6.90 13.33
CA ALA A 247 -9.87 -6.31 14.64
C ALA A 247 -11.11 -5.54 15.15
N HIS A 248 -11.25 -5.42 16.47
CA HIS A 248 -12.23 -4.54 17.10
C HIS A 248 -11.68 -3.10 17.19
N GLY A 249 -10.39 -2.99 17.45
CA GLY A 249 -9.68 -1.70 17.55
C GLY A 249 -9.63 -0.98 16.22
N HIS A 250 -9.75 0.34 16.27
CA HIS A 250 -9.61 1.22 15.10
C HIS A 250 -8.14 1.60 14.89
N GLY A 251 -7.70 1.71 13.65
CA GLY A 251 -6.37 2.18 13.28
C GLY A 251 -5.24 1.47 14.03
N CYS A 252 -4.35 2.23 14.68
CA CYS A 252 -3.22 1.69 15.42
C CYS A 252 -3.61 0.66 16.48
N ALA A 253 -4.76 0.83 17.17
CA ALA A 253 -5.23 -0.14 18.16
C ALA A 253 -5.61 -1.47 17.49
N GLY A 254 -6.22 -1.43 16.31
CA GLY A 254 -6.52 -2.63 15.52
C GLY A 254 -5.26 -3.33 15.02
N ILE A 255 -4.24 -2.57 14.60
CA ILE A 255 -2.95 -3.16 14.21
C ILE A 255 -2.32 -3.90 15.38
N ILE A 256 -2.28 -3.30 16.58
CA ILE A 256 -1.73 -3.94 17.78
C ILE A 256 -2.48 -5.25 18.11
N GLU A 257 -3.81 -5.19 18.07
CA GLU A 257 -4.67 -6.39 18.29
C GLU A 257 -4.34 -7.50 17.30
N GLY A 258 -4.18 -7.17 16.01
CA GLY A 258 -3.79 -8.10 14.97
C GLY A 258 -2.38 -8.67 15.15
N LEU A 259 -1.42 -7.86 15.61
CA LEU A 259 -0.07 -8.35 15.93
C LEU A 259 -0.10 -9.38 17.05
N HIS A 260 -0.92 -9.19 18.08
CA HIS A 260 -1.14 -10.20 19.12
C HIS A 260 -1.78 -11.47 18.55
N HIS A 261 -2.81 -11.33 17.70
CA HIS A 261 -3.49 -12.46 17.07
C HIS A 261 -2.54 -13.34 16.25
N PHE A 262 -1.60 -12.75 15.52
CA PHE A 262 -0.64 -13.45 14.68
C PHE A 262 0.67 -13.84 15.41
N GLY A 263 0.74 -13.69 16.74
CA GLY A 263 1.87 -14.16 17.55
C GLY A 263 3.03 -13.15 17.67
N PHE A 264 2.88 -11.94 17.17
CA PHE A 264 3.90 -10.87 17.27
C PHE A 264 3.70 -9.95 18.47
N GLY A 265 2.78 -10.29 19.38
CA GLY A 265 2.48 -9.48 20.56
C GLY A 265 3.69 -9.29 21.49
N HIS A 266 4.69 -10.19 21.45
CA HIS A 266 5.93 -10.06 22.22
C HIS A 266 6.81 -8.88 21.78
N LEU A 267 6.57 -8.32 20.60
CA LEU A 267 7.26 -7.11 20.11
C LEU A 267 6.61 -5.81 20.64
N TRP A 268 5.36 -5.90 21.11
CA TRP A 268 4.62 -4.77 21.69
C TRP A 268 4.73 -4.85 23.22
N PRO A 269 5.16 -3.76 23.92
CA PRO A 269 5.33 -3.75 25.37
C PRO A 269 4.03 -3.83 26.15
#